data_5e93f04aef0db41d953da1041be26041
#
_entry.id   5e93f04aef0db41d953da1041be26041
#
_cell.length_a   1.000
_cell.length_b   1.000
_cell.length_c   1.000
_cell.angle_alpha   90.00
_cell.angle_beta   90.00
_cell.angle_gamma   90.00
#
_symmetry.space_group_name_H-M   'P 1'
#
loop_
_entity.id
_entity.type
_entity.pdbx_description
1 polymer ?
#
loop_
_entity_poly.entity_id
_entity_poly.type
_entity_poly.pdbx_seq_one_letter_code
_entity_poly.pdbx_strand_id
1 'polypeptide(L)'
;MRTCAFHGMTLALLALGASLLACSSDDSQNPPGDPSCTAANRCTFFASGTSELEIQNRIATIRSGESVKFGEGTFTFTNQIALPSNVNDIALLGSGREKTVLDFAGLTTANDSVYAQYVRNLRIEGFTVKDPPGNGVKVLQSTNVVFRDLKTYWSSEDTSKHGGYGLYPVQSTDVLIEKSLVIGASDAGIYVGQSKNIVVQNNEAHGNVAGIELENCFTADVYDNEAHDNAAGILVFDVPNLQQVGGHDIRVFKNRVRENNGTNFAPSALVRHVPGGTGVAVLASTNVEVFQNTFEKNKTAHMSILSFLVVEQTTDPNYAPYQWPSKIHVHDNTFTEGGTAPDISKELGALLTLGQFPENNRVPDMLYDGILPPGAQGPNPQRICLEHNEGSALSAFSNLHLDKFDRTKLNLAEVREMNPPEFVCELPPVPPVRLP
;
A
#
# COMPACT_ATOMS: atom_id res chain seq x y z
N MET A 1 -48.07 28.69 -37.43
CA MET A 1 -49.51 28.74 -37.06
C MET A 1 -49.64 29.11 -35.60
N ARG A 2 -50.35 30.23 -35.37
CA ARG A 2 -51.05 30.63 -34.15
C ARG A 2 -50.21 30.96 -32.91
N THR A 3 -50.39 32.07 -32.22
CA THR A 3 -51.17 33.36 -32.37
C THR A 3 -50.70 34.27 -31.25
N CYS A 4 -50.61 35.54 -31.54
CA CYS A 4 -50.39 36.67 -30.63
C CYS A 4 -51.55 36.85 -29.63
N ALA A 5 -51.25 37.51 -28.51
CA ALA A 5 -52.20 38.44 -27.90
C ALA A 5 -51.45 39.63 -27.26
N PHE A 6 -51.86 40.80 -27.72
CA PHE A 6 -51.50 42.15 -27.28
C PHE A 6 -52.33 42.56 -26.05
N HIS A 7 -51.78 43.45 -25.20
CA HIS A 7 -52.34 44.66 -24.60
C HIS A 7 -51.32 45.25 -23.64
N GLY A 8 -50.98 46.48 -23.54
CA GLY A 8 -51.48 47.73 -23.99
C GLY A 8 -50.53 48.85 -23.52
N MET A 9 -50.62 49.94 -24.23
CA MET A 9 -49.84 51.19 -24.20
C MET A 9 -49.70 51.93 -22.86
N THR A 10 -48.52 52.57 -22.63
CA THR A 10 -48.48 54.02 -22.31
C THR A 10 -47.14 54.63 -22.71
N LEU A 11 -47.21 55.79 -23.36
CA LEU A 11 -46.12 56.64 -23.91
C LEU A 11 -45.32 57.39 -22.83
N ALA A 12 -44.00 57.56 -23.04
CA ALA A 12 -43.31 58.84 -22.77
C ALA A 12 -41.93 58.90 -23.43
N LEU A 13 -41.60 60.05 -23.94
CA LEU A 13 -40.63 60.49 -24.95
C LEU A 13 -39.14 60.39 -24.63
N LEU A 14 -38.40 60.17 -25.70
CA LEU A 14 -37.09 60.77 -26.13
C LEU A 14 -35.84 60.78 -25.23
N ALA A 15 -34.80 60.01 -25.70
CA ALA A 15 -33.46 60.58 -25.99
C ALA A 15 -32.67 59.63 -26.91
N LEU A 16 -32.23 60.13 -28.07
CA LEU A 16 -31.34 59.44 -28.99
C LEU A 16 -29.93 59.31 -28.37
N GLY A 17 -29.47 58.11 -28.28
CA GLY A 17 -28.07 57.77 -28.05
C GLY A 17 -27.68 56.62 -28.95
N ALA A 18 -27.00 56.92 -30.08
CA ALA A 18 -26.45 55.89 -30.95
C ALA A 18 -25.29 55.20 -30.26
N SER A 19 -25.53 53.95 -29.76
CA SER A 19 -24.47 53.06 -29.33
C SER A 19 -24.12 52.11 -30.46
N LEU A 20 -22.94 52.27 -31.00
CA LEU A 20 -22.28 51.34 -31.90
C LEU A 20 -22.12 49.99 -31.18
N LEU A 21 -22.87 48.98 -31.59
CA LEU A 21 -22.63 47.59 -31.24
C LEU A 21 -21.39 47.14 -32.02
N ALA A 22 -20.24 47.17 -31.36
CA ALA A 22 -19.07 46.41 -31.78
C ALA A 22 -19.31 44.95 -31.37
N CYS A 23 -19.60 44.07 -32.34
CA CYS A 23 -19.44 42.63 -32.17
C CYS A 23 -17.95 42.35 -32.08
N SER A 24 -17.42 42.22 -30.86
CA SER A 24 -16.15 41.57 -30.64
C SER A 24 -16.40 40.06 -30.55
N SER A 25 -16.14 39.37 -31.66
CA SER A 25 -15.92 37.94 -31.68
C SER A 25 -14.51 37.68 -31.12
N ASP A 26 -14.41 37.39 -29.84
CA ASP A 26 -13.27 36.72 -29.25
C ASP A 26 -13.73 36.02 -27.96
N ASP A 27 -14.52 34.97 -28.16
CA ASP A 27 -14.74 33.97 -27.11
C ASP A 27 -13.69 32.87 -27.24
N SER A 28 -12.43 33.21 -26.98
CA SER A 28 -11.50 32.22 -26.43
C SER A 28 -11.89 32.01 -24.98
N GLN A 29 -12.86 31.14 -24.71
CA GLN A 29 -13.16 30.67 -23.37
C GLN A 29 -11.96 29.87 -22.90
N ASN A 30 -11.04 30.51 -22.19
CA ASN A 30 -10.14 29.81 -21.30
C ASN A 30 -11.02 29.04 -20.33
N PRO A 31 -10.79 27.72 -20.15
CA PRO A 31 -11.54 26.96 -19.18
C PRO A 31 -11.40 27.64 -17.80
N PRO A 32 -12.48 27.72 -17.01
CA PRO A 32 -12.45 28.42 -15.75
C PRO A 32 -11.36 27.82 -14.86
N GLY A 33 -10.39 28.63 -14.44
CA GLY A 33 -9.33 28.22 -13.52
C GLY A 33 -9.94 27.75 -12.19
N ASP A 34 -9.24 26.87 -11.50
CA ASP A 34 -9.64 26.44 -10.15
C ASP A 34 -9.44 27.63 -9.17
N PRO A 35 -10.50 28.11 -8.52
CA PRO A 35 -10.39 29.25 -7.60
C PRO A 35 -9.51 28.95 -6.37
N SER A 36 -9.22 27.69 -6.06
CA SER A 36 -8.31 27.28 -5.00
C SER A 36 -6.84 27.27 -5.43
N CYS A 37 -6.55 27.37 -6.73
CA CYS A 37 -5.20 27.35 -7.29
C CYS A 37 -4.95 28.62 -8.11
N THR A 38 -4.35 29.61 -7.48
CA THR A 38 -4.10 30.93 -8.07
C THR A 38 -2.65 31.37 -7.84
N ALA A 39 -2.20 32.36 -8.58
CA ALA A 39 -0.88 32.95 -8.37
C ALA A 39 -0.72 33.58 -6.95
N ALA A 40 -1.81 34.05 -6.36
CA ALA A 40 -1.80 34.63 -5.00
C ALA A 40 -1.46 33.58 -3.93
N ASN A 41 -1.87 32.32 -4.11
CA ASN A 41 -1.50 31.20 -3.24
C ASN A 41 -0.34 30.36 -3.79
N ARG A 42 0.43 30.91 -4.74
CA ARG A 42 1.62 30.29 -5.35
C ARG A 42 1.32 28.93 -5.98
N CYS A 43 0.15 28.78 -6.58
CA CYS A 43 -0.29 27.57 -7.24
C CYS A 43 -0.40 27.78 -8.76
N THR A 44 0.13 26.84 -9.53
CA THR A 44 -0.02 26.81 -10.99
C THR A 44 -1.05 25.76 -11.37
N PHE A 45 -2.07 26.17 -12.12
CA PHE A 45 -3.13 25.28 -12.60
C PHE A 45 -2.87 24.83 -14.04
N PHE A 46 -2.98 23.53 -14.28
CA PHE A 46 -2.95 22.92 -15.61
C PHE A 46 -4.35 22.49 -16.02
N ALA A 47 -4.91 23.12 -17.05
CA ALA A 47 -6.16 22.67 -17.64
C ALA A 47 -5.94 21.42 -18.51
N SER A 48 -7.01 20.65 -18.73
CA SER A 48 -6.96 19.56 -19.72
C SER A 48 -6.51 20.09 -21.09
N GLY A 49 -5.58 19.36 -21.72
CA GLY A 49 -4.97 19.79 -22.99
C GLY A 49 -3.69 20.63 -22.84
N THR A 50 -3.28 21.00 -21.61
CA THR A 50 -1.94 21.57 -21.40
C THR A 50 -0.88 20.57 -21.88
N SER A 51 0.10 21.06 -22.65
CA SER A 51 1.15 20.20 -23.21
C SER A 51 2.06 19.61 -22.14
N GLU A 52 2.56 18.39 -22.37
CA GLU A 52 3.55 17.77 -21.50
C GLU A 52 4.77 18.67 -21.29
N LEU A 53 5.26 19.30 -22.35
CA LEU A 53 6.43 20.21 -22.29
C LEU A 53 6.20 21.38 -21.33
N GLU A 54 5.03 22.00 -21.34
CA GLU A 54 4.68 23.09 -20.44
C GLU A 54 4.61 22.62 -18.99
N ILE A 55 3.99 21.46 -18.75
CA ILE A 55 3.91 20.83 -17.43
C ILE A 55 5.32 20.51 -16.90
N GLN A 56 6.15 19.85 -17.70
CA GLN A 56 7.52 19.49 -17.35
C GLN A 56 8.39 20.71 -17.02
N ASN A 57 8.33 21.76 -17.86
CA ASN A 57 9.06 23.01 -17.62
C ASN A 57 8.66 23.67 -16.30
N ARG A 58 7.36 23.67 -15.98
CA ARG A 58 6.88 24.25 -14.72
C ARG A 58 7.29 23.41 -13.50
N ILE A 59 7.20 22.09 -13.60
CA ILE A 59 7.61 21.18 -12.51
C ILE A 59 9.13 21.29 -12.29
N ALA A 60 9.93 21.30 -13.34
CA ALA A 60 11.39 21.44 -13.23
C ALA A 60 11.83 22.77 -12.58
N THR A 61 10.98 23.79 -12.60
CA THR A 61 11.26 25.12 -12.04
C THR A 61 10.48 25.43 -10.76
N ILE A 62 9.77 24.45 -10.18
CA ILE A 62 9.02 24.62 -8.93
C ILE A 62 9.96 25.00 -7.78
N ARG A 63 9.51 25.91 -6.94
CA ARG A 63 10.27 26.38 -5.78
C ARG A 63 9.58 26.03 -4.48
N SER A 64 10.32 26.04 -3.39
CA SER A 64 9.76 25.81 -2.07
C SER A 64 8.58 26.75 -1.77
N GLY A 65 7.51 26.17 -1.20
CA GLY A 65 6.25 26.85 -0.93
C GLY A 65 5.33 27.02 -2.15
N GLU A 66 5.62 26.35 -3.26
CA GLU A 66 4.77 26.39 -4.47
C GLU A 66 4.02 25.07 -4.65
N SER A 67 2.92 25.13 -5.41
CA SER A 67 2.10 23.98 -5.75
C SER A 67 1.80 23.97 -7.24
N VAL A 68 1.52 22.78 -7.75
CA VAL A 68 0.91 22.60 -9.07
C VAL A 68 -0.37 21.78 -8.91
N LYS A 69 -1.38 22.12 -9.71
CA LYS A 69 -2.66 21.44 -9.72
C LYS A 69 -3.11 21.08 -11.11
N PHE A 70 -3.39 19.81 -11.32
CA PHE A 70 -4.00 19.31 -12.53
C PHE A 70 -5.53 19.42 -12.42
N GLY A 71 -6.15 19.96 -13.46
CA GLY A 71 -7.61 20.00 -13.60
C GLY A 71 -8.21 18.63 -13.89
N GLU A 72 -9.51 18.61 -14.12
CA GLU A 72 -10.21 17.40 -14.54
C GLU A 72 -9.78 16.99 -15.95
N GLY A 73 -9.63 15.70 -16.22
CA GLY A 73 -9.27 15.12 -17.51
C GLY A 73 -8.01 14.27 -17.48
N THR A 74 -7.60 13.81 -18.66
CA THR A 74 -6.42 12.95 -18.82
C THR A 74 -5.25 13.77 -19.36
N PHE A 75 -4.09 13.60 -18.70
CA PHE A 75 -2.81 14.17 -19.10
C PHE A 75 -1.88 13.00 -19.45
N THR A 76 -1.36 12.99 -20.67
CA THR A 76 -0.48 11.91 -21.16
C THR A 76 0.97 12.30 -21.04
N PHE A 77 1.79 11.35 -20.57
CA PHE A 77 3.21 11.56 -20.34
C PHE A 77 4.06 10.52 -21.07
N THR A 78 5.11 11.00 -21.69
CA THR A 78 6.20 10.19 -22.27
C THR A 78 7.49 10.32 -21.43
N ASN A 79 7.50 11.22 -20.46
CA ASN A 79 8.58 11.44 -19.50
C ASN A 79 8.05 11.38 -18.07
N GLN A 80 8.94 11.06 -17.16
CA GLN A 80 8.68 11.05 -15.72
C GLN A 80 8.34 12.45 -15.20
N ILE A 81 7.38 12.56 -14.30
CA ILE A 81 7.18 13.75 -13.48
C ILE A 81 8.18 13.68 -12.32
N ALA A 82 9.29 14.41 -12.41
CA ALA A 82 10.34 14.47 -11.40
C ALA A 82 10.36 15.83 -10.70
N LEU A 83 10.08 15.84 -9.40
CA LEU A 83 10.22 17.05 -8.59
C LEU A 83 11.70 17.33 -8.32
N PRO A 84 12.16 18.58 -8.39
CA PRO A 84 13.55 18.92 -8.06
C PRO A 84 13.87 18.55 -6.61
N SER A 85 15.09 18.04 -6.37
CA SER A 85 15.56 17.72 -5.03
C SER A 85 15.73 18.98 -4.17
N ASN A 86 15.57 18.83 -2.85
CA ASN A 86 15.73 19.90 -1.85
C ASN A 86 14.74 21.07 -1.97
N VAL A 87 13.64 20.91 -2.69
CA VAL A 87 12.49 21.83 -2.60
C VAL A 87 11.56 21.35 -1.49
N ASN A 88 11.01 22.29 -0.72
CA ASN A 88 10.20 21.97 0.45
C ASN A 88 8.84 22.68 0.39
N ASP A 89 7.89 22.24 1.21
CA ASP A 89 6.55 22.84 1.31
C ASP A 89 5.85 22.90 -0.05
N ILE A 90 5.86 21.79 -0.78
CA ILE A 90 5.30 21.69 -2.14
C ILE A 90 4.14 20.72 -2.20
N ALA A 91 3.23 20.97 -3.14
CA ALA A 91 2.14 20.05 -3.39
C ALA A 91 1.96 19.77 -4.89
N LEU A 92 1.75 18.49 -5.20
CA LEU A 92 1.34 17.98 -6.50
C LEU A 92 -0.12 17.52 -6.36
N LEU A 93 -1.05 18.24 -6.96
CA LEU A 93 -2.47 18.09 -6.72
C LEU A 93 -3.24 17.74 -8.00
N GLY A 94 -4.29 16.97 -7.88
CA GLY A 94 -5.33 16.78 -8.87
C GLY A 94 -6.68 17.38 -8.41
N SER A 95 -7.72 17.14 -9.17
CA SER A 95 -9.10 17.55 -8.86
C SER A 95 -9.92 16.41 -8.23
N GLY A 96 -9.26 15.32 -7.84
CA GLY A 96 -9.83 14.07 -7.30
C GLY A 96 -9.35 12.88 -8.12
N ARG A 97 -9.12 11.74 -7.46
CA ARG A 97 -8.56 10.54 -8.11
C ARG A 97 -9.42 9.99 -9.25
N GLU A 98 -10.72 10.21 -9.24
CA GLU A 98 -11.61 9.77 -10.32
C GLU A 98 -11.79 10.84 -11.44
N LYS A 99 -11.21 12.02 -11.26
CA LYS A 99 -11.38 13.16 -12.16
C LYS A 99 -10.10 13.53 -12.92
N THR A 100 -8.95 13.40 -12.27
CA THR A 100 -7.64 13.70 -12.87
C THR A 100 -6.88 12.42 -13.13
N VAL A 101 -6.49 12.17 -14.36
CA VAL A 101 -5.72 10.98 -14.75
C VAL A 101 -4.39 11.42 -15.35
N LEU A 102 -3.29 10.97 -14.77
CA LEU A 102 -1.94 11.06 -15.29
C LEU A 102 -1.61 9.71 -15.94
N ASP A 103 -1.63 9.67 -17.28
CA ASP A 103 -1.46 8.44 -18.07
C ASP A 103 0.00 8.32 -18.52
N PHE A 104 0.68 7.27 -18.06
CA PHE A 104 2.08 7.00 -18.33
C PHE A 104 2.32 5.82 -19.29
N ALA A 105 1.31 5.37 -20.02
CA ALA A 105 1.47 4.28 -21.00
C ALA A 105 2.55 4.58 -22.05
N GLY A 106 2.86 5.86 -22.30
CA GLY A 106 3.92 6.31 -23.20
C GLY A 106 5.32 6.46 -22.58
N LEU A 107 5.46 6.30 -21.27
CA LEU A 107 6.74 6.47 -20.57
C LEU A 107 7.67 5.28 -20.83
N THR A 108 8.82 5.53 -21.45
CA THR A 108 9.83 4.50 -21.75
C THR A 108 11.23 4.85 -21.23
N THR A 109 11.40 6.05 -20.67
CA THR A 109 12.71 6.63 -20.32
C THR A 109 13.05 6.51 -18.84
N ALA A 110 12.08 6.15 -17.99
CA ALA A 110 12.24 6.01 -16.56
C ALA A 110 11.37 4.88 -16.02
N ASN A 111 11.70 4.39 -14.82
CA ASN A 111 10.94 3.34 -14.15
C ASN A 111 9.86 3.89 -13.21
N ASP A 112 10.03 5.09 -12.68
CA ASP A 112 9.09 5.74 -11.78
C ASP A 112 8.26 6.78 -12.56
N SER A 113 6.95 6.81 -12.40
CA SER A 113 6.09 7.76 -13.12
C SER A 113 6.07 9.13 -12.46
N VAL A 114 5.86 9.18 -11.15
CA VAL A 114 6.01 10.38 -10.32
C VAL A 114 7.13 10.13 -9.32
N TYR A 115 8.10 11.03 -9.29
CA TYR A 115 9.30 10.87 -8.47
C TYR A 115 9.63 12.14 -7.68
N ALA A 116 9.97 11.95 -6.40
CA ALA A 116 10.50 12.99 -5.53
C ALA A 116 11.62 12.43 -4.65
N GLN A 117 12.65 13.25 -4.38
CA GLN A 117 13.75 12.87 -3.51
C GLN A 117 14.27 14.08 -2.71
N TYR A 118 14.63 13.83 -1.45
CA TYR A 118 15.17 14.87 -0.54
C TYR A 118 14.25 16.08 -0.39
N VAL A 119 12.94 15.84 -0.24
CA VAL A 119 11.94 16.89 -0.04
C VAL A 119 11.37 16.83 1.37
N ARG A 120 10.90 17.98 1.87
CA ARG A 120 10.21 18.09 3.16
C ARG A 120 8.85 18.74 2.97
N ASN A 121 7.85 18.27 3.71
CA ASN A 121 6.49 18.75 3.62
C ASN A 121 5.92 18.61 2.19
N LEU A 122 5.89 17.38 1.69
CA LEU A 122 5.39 17.05 0.36
C LEU A 122 3.95 16.52 0.47
N ARG A 123 3.05 17.10 -0.32
CA ARG A 123 1.69 16.56 -0.50
C ARG A 123 1.49 16.11 -1.94
N ILE A 124 1.02 14.88 -2.12
CA ILE A 124 0.66 14.30 -3.40
C ILE A 124 -0.79 13.82 -3.26
N GLU A 125 -1.72 14.48 -3.94
CA GLU A 125 -3.14 14.30 -3.67
C GLU A 125 -4.03 14.37 -4.92
N GLY A 126 -5.09 13.54 -4.93
CA GLY A 126 -6.28 13.77 -5.75
C GLY A 126 -6.12 13.45 -7.23
N PHE A 127 -5.36 12.44 -7.63
CA PHE A 127 -5.25 12.00 -9.01
C PHE A 127 -4.99 10.50 -9.17
N THR A 128 -5.24 10.01 -10.37
CA THR A 128 -4.89 8.67 -10.81
C THR A 128 -3.56 8.66 -11.55
N VAL A 129 -2.69 7.69 -11.23
CA VAL A 129 -1.53 7.28 -12.03
C VAL A 129 -1.93 6.02 -12.79
N LYS A 130 -1.99 6.13 -14.11
CA LYS A 130 -2.42 5.05 -14.99
C LYS A 130 -1.22 4.49 -15.76
N ASP A 131 -1.14 3.16 -15.83
CA ASP A 131 -0.15 2.42 -16.62
C ASP A 131 1.31 2.85 -16.38
N PRO A 132 1.78 2.97 -15.11
CA PRO A 132 3.18 3.22 -14.87
C PRO A 132 4.03 2.04 -15.37
N PRO A 133 5.18 2.26 -16.06
CA PRO A 133 6.01 1.17 -16.57
C PRO A 133 6.70 0.37 -15.46
N GLY A 134 6.91 0.98 -14.32
CA GLY A 134 7.48 0.38 -13.10
C GLY A 134 6.71 0.84 -11.88
N ASN A 135 7.16 1.89 -11.18
CA ASN A 135 6.48 2.39 -9.99
C ASN A 135 5.54 3.56 -10.32
N GLY A 136 4.41 3.62 -9.62
CA GLY A 136 3.47 4.71 -9.76
C GLY A 136 4.02 6.02 -9.17
N VAL A 137 4.03 6.12 -7.84
CA VAL A 137 4.50 7.31 -7.12
C VAL A 137 5.60 6.92 -6.16
N LYS A 138 6.84 7.32 -6.44
CA LYS A 138 8.00 7.05 -5.58
C LYS A 138 8.49 8.32 -4.88
N VAL A 139 8.64 8.22 -3.56
CA VAL A 139 9.23 9.29 -2.75
C VAL A 139 10.39 8.71 -1.93
N LEU A 140 11.59 9.21 -2.18
CA LEU A 140 12.82 8.71 -1.58
C LEU A 140 13.42 9.72 -0.60
N GLN A 141 13.88 9.25 0.57
CA GLN A 141 14.69 10.01 1.53
C GLN A 141 14.10 11.40 1.87
N SER A 142 12.80 11.40 2.18
CA SER A 142 12.01 12.61 2.38
C SER A 142 11.35 12.63 3.77
N THR A 143 10.86 13.78 4.20
CA THR A 143 10.27 13.94 5.52
C THR A 143 8.92 14.66 5.45
N ASN A 144 7.95 14.23 6.26
CA ASN A 144 6.58 14.73 6.28
C ASN A 144 5.95 14.66 4.88
N VAL A 145 5.64 13.42 4.48
CA VAL A 145 5.13 13.09 3.14
C VAL A 145 3.69 12.58 3.26
N VAL A 146 2.80 13.17 2.50
CA VAL A 146 1.39 12.80 2.45
C VAL A 146 1.02 12.31 1.06
N PHE A 147 0.51 11.06 0.99
CA PHE A 147 -0.20 10.50 -0.14
C PHE A 147 -1.68 10.43 0.22
N ARG A 148 -2.53 11.13 -0.52
CA ARG A 148 -3.96 11.17 -0.21
C ARG A 148 -4.82 11.15 -1.46
N ASP A 149 -5.91 10.39 -1.42
CA ASP A 149 -6.87 10.31 -2.53
C ASP A 149 -6.19 10.02 -3.89
N LEU A 150 -5.25 9.08 -3.88
CA LEU A 150 -4.54 8.63 -5.07
C LEU A 150 -5.12 7.30 -5.56
N LYS A 151 -5.00 7.09 -6.88
CA LYS A 151 -5.23 5.79 -7.49
C LYS A 151 -4.04 5.43 -8.37
N THR A 152 -3.55 4.20 -8.24
CA THR A 152 -2.58 3.65 -9.21
C THR A 152 -3.13 2.35 -9.76
N TYR A 153 -3.12 2.22 -11.09
CA TYR A 153 -3.56 0.98 -11.70
C TYR A 153 -2.90 0.72 -13.06
N TRP A 154 -2.89 -0.55 -13.44
CA TRP A 154 -2.45 -1.04 -14.75
C TRP A 154 -3.66 -1.53 -15.53
N SER A 155 -3.86 -1.04 -16.76
CA SER A 155 -5.02 -1.37 -17.59
C SER A 155 -4.82 -2.63 -18.43
N SER A 156 -3.59 -3.12 -18.54
CA SER A 156 -3.27 -4.36 -19.26
C SER A 156 -3.77 -5.58 -18.49
N GLU A 157 -4.34 -6.57 -19.17
CA GLU A 157 -4.61 -7.89 -18.59
C GLU A 157 -3.32 -8.75 -18.49
N ASP A 158 -2.29 -8.38 -19.22
CA ASP A 158 -0.99 -9.03 -19.19
C ASP A 158 -0.18 -8.53 -18.00
N THR A 159 -0.19 -9.28 -16.91
CA THR A 159 0.49 -8.94 -15.66
C THR A 159 2.01 -8.80 -15.79
N SER A 160 2.63 -9.33 -16.85
CA SER A 160 4.07 -9.13 -17.11
C SER A 160 4.42 -7.68 -17.47
N LYS A 161 3.42 -6.86 -17.77
CA LYS A 161 3.56 -5.43 -18.05
C LYS A 161 3.28 -4.56 -16.82
N HIS A 162 2.90 -5.16 -15.72
CA HIS A 162 2.63 -4.43 -14.50
C HIS A 162 3.93 -4.09 -13.78
N GLY A 163 4.00 -2.87 -13.29
CA GLY A 163 5.14 -2.42 -12.49
C GLY A 163 5.06 -2.89 -11.04
N GLY A 164 6.15 -2.67 -10.30
CA GLY A 164 6.31 -3.22 -8.96
C GLY A 164 5.39 -2.60 -7.91
N TYR A 165 5.40 -1.28 -7.80
CA TYR A 165 4.78 -0.58 -6.68
C TYR A 165 3.82 0.52 -7.13
N GLY A 166 2.65 0.59 -6.50
CA GLY A 166 1.70 1.67 -6.75
C GLY A 166 2.06 2.96 -6.05
N LEU A 167 2.12 2.94 -4.70
CA LEU A 167 2.60 4.02 -3.84
C LEU A 167 3.85 3.54 -3.11
N TYR A 168 4.95 4.27 -3.24
CA TYR A 168 6.29 3.81 -2.87
C TYR A 168 7.12 4.87 -2.13
N PRO A 169 6.79 5.21 -0.87
CA PRO A 169 7.73 5.91 -0.01
C PRO A 169 8.83 4.96 0.48
N VAL A 170 10.08 5.40 0.41
CA VAL A 170 11.23 4.62 0.88
C VAL A 170 12.27 5.52 1.55
N GLN A 171 12.90 5.02 2.63
CA GLN A 171 13.88 5.74 3.45
C GLN A 171 13.38 7.13 3.90
N SER A 172 12.07 7.23 4.16
CA SER A 172 11.39 8.46 4.50
C SER A 172 10.91 8.47 5.95
N THR A 173 10.62 9.64 6.48
CA THR A 173 10.17 9.81 7.86
C THR A 173 8.88 10.62 7.88
N ASP A 174 7.96 10.34 8.83
CA ASP A 174 6.67 11.00 8.95
C ASP A 174 5.84 10.85 7.67
N VAL A 175 5.44 9.60 7.38
CA VAL A 175 4.73 9.23 6.15
C VAL A 175 3.26 8.97 6.45
N LEU A 176 2.36 9.64 5.75
CA LEU A 176 0.92 9.37 5.77
C LEU A 176 0.46 8.89 4.38
N ILE A 177 -0.19 7.72 4.34
CA ILE A 177 -0.86 7.21 3.14
C ILE A 177 -2.32 6.96 3.50
N GLU A 178 -3.22 7.70 2.88
CA GLU A 178 -4.63 7.56 3.20
C GLU A 178 -5.58 7.73 2.01
N LYS A 179 -6.77 7.12 2.12
CA LYS A 179 -7.88 7.26 1.17
C LYS A 179 -7.49 6.96 -0.28
N SER A 180 -6.53 6.06 -0.46
CA SER A 180 -5.96 5.74 -1.76
C SER A 180 -6.36 4.33 -2.21
N LEU A 181 -6.28 4.08 -3.52
CA LEU A 181 -6.62 2.82 -4.17
C LEU A 181 -5.46 2.35 -5.03
N VAL A 182 -5.03 1.09 -4.88
CA VAL A 182 -4.01 0.51 -5.77
C VAL A 182 -4.45 -0.83 -6.32
N ILE A 183 -4.30 -0.99 -7.64
CA ILE A 183 -4.79 -2.16 -8.38
C ILE A 183 -3.72 -2.70 -9.32
N GLY A 184 -3.32 -3.94 -9.15
CA GLY A 184 -2.56 -4.69 -10.16
C GLY A 184 -1.04 -4.62 -10.03
N ALA A 185 -0.47 -4.15 -8.94
CA ALA A 185 0.98 -4.13 -8.73
C ALA A 185 1.59 -5.54 -8.74
N SER A 186 2.74 -5.69 -9.42
CA SER A 186 3.43 -6.98 -9.54
C SER A 186 4.35 -7.32 -8.36
N ASP A 187 4.38 -6.43 -7.36
CA ASP A 187 5.05 -6.64 -6.08
C ASP A 187 4.10 -6.17 -4.96
N ALA A 188 4.03 -4.91 -4.60
CA ALA A 188 3.07 -4.43 -3.61
C ALA A 188 2.28 -3.20 -4.08
N GLY A 189 0.97 -3.19 -3.81
CA GLY A 189 0.12 -2.05 -4.10
C GLY A 189 0.60 -0.80 -3.36
N ILE A 190 0.63 -0.88 -2.04
CA ILE A 190 1.22 0.13 -1.16
C ILE A 190 2.47 -0.49 -0.52
N TYR A 191 3.63 0.02 -0.88
CA TYR A 191 4.90 -0.39 -0.30
C TYR A 191 5.53 0.76 0.49
N VAL A 192 5.91 0.48 1.72
CA VAL A 192 6.68 1.41 2.56
C VAL A 192 7.97 0.72 2.98
N GLY A 193 9.12 1.19 2.49
CA GLY A 193 10.41 0.56 2.77
C GLY A 193 11.33 1.42 3.62
N GLN A 194 12.03 0.82 4.59
CA GLN A 194 13.12 1.43 5.37
C GLN A 194 12.75 2.82 5.93
N SER A 195 11.50 3.02 6.29
CA SER A 195 10.92 4.31 6.71
C SER A 195 10.56 4.33 8.19
N LYS A 196 10.24 5.51 8.73
CA LYS A 196 9.95 5.70 10.16
C LYS A 196 8.73 6.60 10.37
N ASN A 197 8.00 6.40 11.47
CA ASN A 197 6.79 7.16 11.78
C ASN A 197 5.77 7.10 10.63
N ILE A 198 5.12 5.98 10.47
CA ILE A 198 4.32 5.69 9.30
C ILE A 198 2.86 5.49 9.70
N VAL A 199 1.95 6.10 8.96
CA VAL A 199 0.51 5.83 9.05
C VAL A 199 -0.02 5.45 7.68
N VAL A 200 -0.60 4.24 7.57
CA VAL A 200 -1.29 3.73 6.39
C VAL A 200 -2.74 3.45 6.78
N GLN A 201 -3.68 4.30 6.35
CA GLN A 201 -5.06 4.22 6.82
C GLN A 201 -6.11 4.47 5.72
N ASN A 202 -7.28 3.83 5.85
CA ASN A 202 -8.42 4.06 4.96
C ASN A 202 -8.09 3.87 3.47
N ASN A 203 -7.22 2.92 3.14
CA ASN A 203 -6.86 2.61 1.78
C ASN A 203 -7.52 1.30 1.33
N GLU A 204 -7.62 1.13 0.03
CA GLU A 204 -8.03 -0.10 -0.63
C GLU A 204 -6.91 -0.59 -1.55
N ALA A 205 -6.56 -1.88 -1.46
CA ALA A 205 -5.54 -2.49 -2.31
C ALA A 205 -6.03 -3.86 -2.78
N HIS A 206 -6.17 -4.04 -4.11
CA HIS A 206 -6.66 -5.30 -4.65
C HIS A 206 -6.05 -5.68 -6.01
N GLY A 207 -6.07 -6.98 -6.32
CA GLY A 207 -5.49 -7.47 -7.57
C GLY A 207 -3.97 -7.39 -7.65
N ASN A 208 -3.28 -7.07 -6.55
CA ASN A 208 -1.83 -6.97 -6.46
C ASN A 208 -1.21 -8.32 -6.05
N VAL A 209 0.10 -8.41 -6.07
CA VAL A 209 0.78 -9.54 -5.41
C VAL A 209 0.66 -9.36 -3.90
N ALA A 210 1.18 -8.30 -3.31
CA ALA A 210 0.86 -7.90 -1.95
C ALA A 210 -0.05 -6.65 -1.97
N GLY A 211 -1.08 -6.61 -1.13
CA GLY A 211 -1.92 -5.41 -1.00
C GLY A 211 -1.15 -4.25 -0.38
N ILE A 212 -0.65 -4.46 0.85
CA ILE A 212 0.13 -3.50 1.62
C ILE A 212 1.38 -4.20 2.14
N GLU A 213 2.55 -3.58 2.00
CA GLU A 213 3.80 -4.11 2.50
C GLU A 213 4.61 -3.03 3.24
N LEU A 214 5.03 -3.37 4.46
CA LEU A 214 6.00 -2.62 5.24
C LEU A 214 7.28 -3.44 5.30
N GLU A 215 8.37 -2.92 4.73
CA GLU A 215 9.65 -3.62 4.70
C GLU A 215 10.73 -2.84 5.45
N ASN A 216 11.32 -3.46 6.47
CA ASN A 216 12.35 -2.86 7.32
C ASN A 216 11.94 -1.50 7.91
N CYS A 217 10.68 -1.37 8.34
CA CYS A 217 10.12 -0.13 8.86
C CYS A 217 10.21 -0.05 10.39
N PHE A 218 10.28 1.18 10.91
CA PHE A 218 10.26 1.47 12.34
C PHE A 218 9.05 2.35 12.69
N THR A 219 8.28 1.94 13.67
CA THR A 219 7.15 2.68 14.20
C THR A 219 6.08 2.97 13.15
N ALA A 220 5.14 2.04 12.99
CA ALA A 220 4.09 2.14 11.98
C ALA A 220 2.71 1.75 12.52
N ASP A 221 1.68 2.46 12.05
CA ASP A 221 0.27 2.13 12.21
C ASP A 221 -0.35 1.84 10.86
N VAL A 222 -0.90 0.63 10.69
CA VAL A 222 -1.63 0.18 9.48
C VAL A 222 -3.05 -0.17 9.90
N TYR A 223 -4.03 0.69 9.58
CA TYR A 223 -5.37 0.48 10.09
C TYR A 223 -6.50 1.02 9.19
N ASP A 224 -7.69 0.49 9.41
CA ASP A 224 -8.89 0.83 8.63
C ASP A 224 -8.68 0.68 7.10
N ASN A 225 -7.81 -0.25 6.67
CA ASN A 225 -7.60 -0.55 5.26
C ASN A 225 -8.39 -1.79 4.84
N GLU A 226 -8.71 -1.89 3.56
CA GLU A 226 -9.22 -3.10 2.93
C GLU A 226 -8.19 -3.66 1.94
N ALA A 227 -7.70 -4.89 2.22
CA ALA A 227 -6.78 -5.63 1.36
C ALA A 227 -7.47 -6.92 0.89
N HIS A 228 -7.78 -7.01 -0.41
CA HIS A 228 -8.57 -8.13 -0.93
C HIS A 228 -8.20 -8.51 -2.36
N ASP A 229 -8.51 -9.74 -2.74
CA ASP A 229 -8.23 -10.25 -4.09
C ASP A 229 -6.76 -10.10 -4.53
N ASN A 230 -5.81 -9.97 -3.58
CA ASN A 230 -4.37 -10.02 -3.82
C ASN A 230 -3.88 -11.48 -3.69
N ALA A 231 -2.61 -11.74 -3.91
CA ALA A 231 -2.01 -13.01 -3.48
C ALA A 231 -1.76 -12.98 -1.96
N ALA A 232 -1.35 -11.84 -1.41
CA ALA A 232 -1.22 -11.60 0.03
C ALA A 232 -1.85 -10.27 0.42
N GLY A 233 -2.48 -10.18 1.60
CA GLY A 233 -3.16 -8.98 2.07
C GLY A 233 -2.20 -7.93 2.61
N ILE A 234 -1.62 -8.17 3.79
CA ILE A 234 -0.69 -7.24 4.46
C ILE A 234 0.58 -7.98 4.87
N LEU A 235 1.73 -7.44 4.49
CA LEU A 235 3.05 -7.99 4.80
C LEU A 235 3.82 -7.02 5.71
N VAL A 236 4.42 -7.56 6.77
CA VAL A 236 5.30 -6.83 7.69
C VAL A 236 6.64 -7.57 7.72
N PHE A 237 7.54 -7.15 6.86
CA PHE A 237 8.78 -7.87 6.60
C PHE A 237 10.00 -7.13 7.09
N ASP A 238 10.98 -7.91 7.57
CA ASP A 238 12.35 -7.47 7.77
C ASP A 238 13.29 -8.39 6.99
N VAL A 239 14.14 -7.80 6.18
CA VAL A 239 14.98 -8.52 5.22
C VAL A 239 16.43 -8.02 5.23
N PRO A 240 17.41 -8.87 4.85
CA PRO A 240 18.82 -8.49 4.81
C PRO A 240 19.19 -7.57 3.64
N ASN A 241 20.44 -7.11 3.64
CA ASN A 241 21.07 -6.36 2.55
C ASN A 241 20.46 -4.99 2.28
N LEU A 242 19.73 -4.42 3.24
CA LEU A 242 19.18 -3.08 3.21
C LEU A 242 19.94 -2.15 4.17
N GLN A 243 19.82 -0.83 3.96
CA GLN A 243 20.48 0.16 4.82
C GLN A 243 19.90 0.20 6.23
N GLN A 244 18.59 -0.10 6.37
CA GLN A 244 17.90 -0.22 7.64
C GLN A 244 17.45 -1.67 7.80
N VAL A 245 17.79 -2.29 8.94
CA VAL A 245 17.37 -3.65 9.32
C VAL A 245 16.81 -3.65 10.74
N GLY A 246 16.09 -4.69 11.10
CA GLY A 246 15.47 -4.83 12.41
C GLY A 246 14.13 -4.08 12.51
N GLY A 247 13.22 -4.29 11.56
CA GLY A 247 11.88 -3.72 11.55
C GLY A 247 11.14 -3.96 12.87
N HIS A 248 10.56 -2.88 13.45
CA HIS A 248 9.95 -2.97 14.78
C HIS A 248 8.91 -1.89 15.09
N ASP A 249 8.16 -2.11 16.19
CA ASP A 249 7.14 -1.19 16.72
C ASP A 249 6.01 -0.95 15.71
N ILE A 250 5.42 -2.03 15.20
CA ILE A 250 4.41 -1.97 14.14
C ILE A 250 3.06 -2.45 14.68
N ARG A 251 2.00 -1.69 14.40
CA ARG A 251 0.63 -2.07 14.71
C ARG A 251 -0.18 -2.26 13.42
N VAL A 252 -0.86 -3.40 13.32
CA VAL A 252 -1.77 -3.75 12.20
C VAL A 252 -3.15 -3.99 12.80
N PHE A 253 -4.10 -3.06 12.63
CA PHE A 253 -5.36 -3.15 13.35
C PHE A 253 -6.56 -2.59 12.58
N LYS A 254 -7.74 -3.12 12.88
CA LYS A 254 -9.01 -2.71 12.24
C LYS A 254 -9.01 -2.80 10.71
N ASN A 255 -8.14 -3.62 10.12
CA ASN A 255 -8.16 -3.85 8.70
C ASN A 255 -9.14 -4.97 8.35
N ARG A 256 -9.68 -4.92 7.15
CA ARG A 256 -10.39 -6.01 6.52
C ARG A 256 -9.50 -6.70 5.50
N VAL A 257 -9.12 -7.95 5.79
CA VAL A 257 -8.17 -8.73 4.99
C VAL A 257 -8.88 -9.98 4.47
N ARG A 258 -9.35 -9.93 3.22
CA ARG A 258 -10.26 -10.96 2.70
C ARG A 258 -9.89 -11.45 1.31
N GLU A 259 -10.17 -12.73 1.08
CA GLU A 259 -10.13 -13.33 -0.27
C GLU A 259 -8.81 -13.05 -1.03
N ASN A 260 -7.68 -12.94 -0.32
CA ASN A 260 -6.37 -12.71 -0.94
C ASN A 260 -5.86 -14.00 -1.59
N ASN A 261 -6.61 -14.50 -2.57
CA ASN A 261 -6.42 -15.80 -3.20
C ASN A 261 -5.91 -15.69 -4.65
N GLY A 262 -5.43 -14.53 -5.04
CA GLY A 262 -4.86 -14.28 -6.37
C GLY A 262 -3.60 -15.10 -6.60
N THR A 263 -3.26 -15.32 -7.86
CA THR A 263 -1.98 -15.91 -8.25
C THR A 263 -0.86 -14.92 -7.93
N ASN A 264 0.21 -15.39 -7.32
CA ASN A 264 1.40 -14.58 -7.14
C ASN A 264 2.20 -14.53 -8.45
N PHE A 265 2.12 -13.40 -9.14
CA PHE A 265 2.79 -13.16 -10.43
C PHE A 265 4.05 -12.31 -10.32
N ALA A 266 4.62 -12.15 -9.11
CA ALA A 266 5.86 -11.41 -8.90
C ALA A 266 7.01 -12.00 -9.72
N PRO A 267 7.70 -11.19 -10.56
CA PRO A 267 8.78 -11.67 -11.40
C PRO A 267 10.08 -11.91 -10.62
N SER A 268 10.24 -11.23 -9.52
CA SER A 268 11.46 -11.23 -8.68
C SER A 268 11.11 -10.80 -7.25
N ALA A 269 12.09 -10.37 -6.48
CA ALA A 269 11.98 -9.96 -5.09
C ALA A 269 11.54 -11.10 -4.13
N LEU A 270 11.56 -10.82 -2.84
CA LEU A 270 11.23 -11.79 -1.79
C LEU A 270 9.76 -12.19 -1.84
N VAL A 271 8.89 -11.25 -2.18
CA VAL A 271 7.45 -11.45 -2.25
C VAL A 271 7.05 -12.61 -3.19
N ARG A 272 7.90 -12.98 -4.17
CA ARG A 272 7.66 -14.14 -5.06
C ARG A 272 7.47 -15.47 -4.32
N HIS A 273 7.98 -15.57 -3.09
CA HIS A 273 7.87 -16.78 -2.26
C HIS A 273 6.57 -16.85 -1.47
N VAL A 274 5.83 -15.74 -1.36
CA VAL A 274 4.58 -15.67 -0.62
C VAL A 274 3.49 -16.46 -1.35
N PRO A 275 2.84 -17.44 -0.69
CA PRO A 275 1.76 -18.18 -1.32
C PRO A 275 0.50 -17.32 -1.49
N GLY A 276 -0.21 -17.55 -2.59
CA GLY A 276 -1.57 -17.05 -2.75
C GLY A 276 -2.47 -17.58 -1.63
N GLY A 277 -3.40 -16.76 -1.14
CA GLY A 277 -4.21 -17.10 0.02
C GLY A 277 -3.61 -16.71 1.37
N THR A 278 -2.62 -15.82 1.37
CA THR A 278 -2.03 -15.26 2.60
C THR A 278 -2.81 -14.02 3.04
N GLY A 279 -3.28 -13.99 4.29
CA GLY A 279 -3.91 -12.81 4.88
C GLY A 279 -2.87 -11.79 5.35
N VAL A 280 -2.32 -11.97 6.56
CA VAL A 280 -1.22 -11.17 7.09
C VAL A 280 -0.01 -12.07 7.32
N ALA A 281 1.18 -11.62 6.94
CA ALA A 281 2.42 -12.30 7.31
C ALA A 281 3.38 -11.32 7.99
N VAL A 282 3.92 -11.75 9.14
CA VAL A 282 5.00 -11.07 9.86
C VAL A 282 6.27 -11.90 9.67
N LEU A 283 7.26 -11.35 8.99
CA LEU A 283 8.54 -12.01 8.71
C LEU A 283 9.66 -11.28 9.44
N ALA A 284 10.31 -11.95 10.38
CA ALA A 284 11.52 -11.50 11.08
C ALA A 284 11.42 -10.15 11.85
N SER A 285 10.27 -9.50 11.82
CA SER A 285 10.03 -8.22 12.52
C SER A 285 9.83 -8.42 14.01
N THR A 286 10.09 -7.39 14.81
CA THR A 286 10.00 -7.43 16.27
C THR A 286 9.01 -6.41 16.82
N ASN A 287 8.38 -6.71 17.97
CA ASN A 287 7.40 -5.83 18.62
C ASN A 287 6.26 -5.41 17.66
N VAL A 288 5.54 -6.42 17.16
CA VAL A 288 4.41 -6.25 16.25
C VAL A 288 3.11 -6.64 16.94
N GLU A 289 2.12 -5.76 16.88
CA GLU A 289 0.79 -5.95 17.45
C GLU A 289 -0.24 -6.03 16.32
N VAL A 290 -0.96 -7.17 16.22
CA VAL A 290 -1.97 -7.43 15.19
C VAL A 290 -3.31 -7.65 15.87
N PHE A 291 -4.24 -6.67 15.77
CA PHE A 291 -5.44 -6.71 16.60
C PHE A 291 -6.67 -6.07 15.94
N GLN A 292 -7.83 -6.51 16.34
CA GLN A 292 -9.11 -6.01 15.85
C GLN A 292 -9.27 -6.05 14.32
N ASN A 293 -8.53 -6.92 13.63
CA ASN A 293 -8.71 -7.13 12.20
C ASN A 293 -9.80 -8.18 11.93
N THR A 294 -10.42 -8.07 10.76
CA THR A 294 -11.32 -9.09 10.23
C THR A 294 -10.64 -9.82 9.07
N PHE A 295 -10.48 -11.13 9.23
CA PHE A 295 -9.90 -12.01 8.22
C PHE A 295 -10.98 -12.92 7.64
N GLU A 296 -11.12 -12.92 6.31
CA GLU A 296 -12.16 -13.70 5.63
C GLU A 296 -11.57 -14.44 4.43
N LYS A 297 -11.77 -15.74 4.37
CA LYS A 297 -11.54 -16.58 3.17
C LYS A 297 -10.14 -16.50 2.54
N ASN A 298 -9.09 -16.25 3.31
CA ASN A 298 -7.72 -16.37 2.83
C ASN A 298 -7.34 -17.86 2.87
N LYS A 299 -7.17 -18.48 1.70
CA LYS A 299 -7.20 -19.96 1.55
C LYS A 299 -5.94 -20.66 2.05
N THR A 300 -4.80 -19.99 2.10
CA THR A 300 -3.55 -20.59 2.60
C THR A 300 -3.41 -20.44 4.10
N ALA A 301 -3.45 -19.21 4.61
CA ALA A 301 -3.42 -18.91 6.04
C ALA A 301 -3.90 -17.49 6.29
N HIS A 302 -4.64 -17.26 7.37
CA HIS A 302 -5.04 -15.92 7.76
C HIS A 302 -3.89 -15.11 8.33
N MET A 303 -3.11 -15.70 9.23
CA MET A 303 -1.99 -15.05 9.91
C MET A 303 -0.79 -15.99 9.98
N SER A 304 0.38 -15.52 9.57
CA SER A 304 1.63 -16.26 9.63
C SER A 304 2.73 -15.44 10.32
N ILE A 305 3.44 -16.06 11.25
CA ILE A 305 4.59 -15.50 11.96
C ILE A 305 5.80 -16.33 11.57
N LEU A 306 6.76 -15.71 10.89
CA LEU A 306 7.83 -16.43 10.20
C LEU A 306 9.20 -15.82 10.50
N SER A 307 10.20 -16.67 10.63
CA SER A 307 11.61 -16.26 10.58
C SER A 307 12.05 -16.08 9.12
N PHE A 308 13.06 -15.27 8.88
CA PHE A 308 13.64 -15.12 7.54
C PHE A 308 14.16 -16.46 6.97
N LEU A 309 14.56 -17.38 7.85
CA LEU A 309 15.09 -18.70 7.49
C LEU A 309 14.09 -19.62 6.79
N VAL A 310 12.80 -19.33 6.86
CA VAL A 310 11.76 -20.04 6.06
C VAL A 310 11.90 -19.76 4.57
N VAL A 311 12.38 -18.56 4.24
CA VAL A 311 12.47 -18.09 2.85
C VAL A 311 13.85 -18.35 2.28
N GLU A 312 14.90 -17.94 3.01
CA GLU A 312 16.26 -17.96 2.48
C GLU A 312 17.30 -18.02 3.61
N GLN A 313 18.50 -18.52 3.30
CA GLN A 313 19.67 -18.37 4.15
C GLN A 313 20.40 -17.08 3.78
N THR A 314 20.76 -16.28 4.77
CA THR A 314 21.54 -15.06 4.54
C THR A 314 22.96 -15.18 5.07
N THR A 315 23.91 -14.60 4.37
CA THR A 315 25.29 -14.45 4.81
C THR A 315 25.60 -13.03 5.32
N ASP A 316 24.62 -12.13 5.35
CA ASP A 316 24.80 -10.79 5.88
C ASP A 316 25.01 -10.84 7.41
N PRO A 317 26.21 -10.55 7.91
CA PRO A 317 26.50 -10.62 9.35
C PRO A 317 25.76 -9.53 10.15
N ASN A 318 25.38 -8.42 9.51
CA ASN A 318 24.64 -7.34 10.15
C ASN A 318 23.18 -7.72 10.37
N TYR A 319 22.67 -8.62 9.55
CA TYR A 319 21.29 -9.12 9.67
C TYR A 319 21.15 -10.32 10.61
N ALA A 320 22.23 -11.00 10.95
CA ALA A 320 22.19 -12.19 11.78
C ALA A 320 21.35 -12.08 13.08
N PRO A 321 21.32 -10.93 13.80
CA PRO A 321 20.48 -10.77 14.99
C PRO A 321 18.97 -10.62 14.71
N TYR A 322 18.57 -10.31 13.48
CA TYR A 322 17.20 -9.89 13.11
C TYR A 322 16.40 -10.97 12.38
N GLN A 323 16.94 -12.16 12.15
CA GLN A 323 16.32 -13.21 11.35
C GLN A 323 15.07 -13.84 11.97
N TRP A 324 14.74 -13.55 13.21
CA TRP A 324 13.65 -14.19 13.97
C TRP A 324 12.62 -13.16 14.42
N PRO A 325 11.32 -13.47 14.26
CA PRO A 325 10.27 -12.63 14.84
C PRO A 325 10.33 -12.72 16.36
N SER A 326 10.04 -11.62 17.04
CA SER A 326 9.95 -11.61 18.49
C SER A 326 8.98 -10.58 19.02
N LYS A 327 8.39 -10.81 20.19
CA LYS A 327 7.40 -9.94 20.82
C LYS A 327 6.23 -9.65 19.87
N ILE A 328 5.65 -10.71 19.33
CA ILE A 328 4.48 -10.60 18.45
C ILE A 328 3.22 -10.82 19.27
N HIS A 329 2.30 -9.87 19.26
CA HIS A 329 1.03 -9.96 19.96
C HIS A 329 -0.12 -9.95 18.96
N VAL A 330 -0.87 -11.08 18.91
CA VAL A 330 -2.04 -11.22 18.01
C VAL A 330 -3.27 -11.40 18.88
N HIS A 331 -4.18 -10.41 18.88
CA HIS A 331 -5.33 -10.44 19.77
C HIS A 331 -6.57 -9.72 19.22
N ASP A 332 -7.71 -10.05 19.75
CA ASP A 332 -9.01 -9.44 19.40
C ASP A 332 -9.34 -9.44 17.89
N ASN A 333 -8.77 -10.37 17.11
CA ASN A 333 -9.08 -10.52 15.70
C ASN A 333 -10.24 -11.48 15.47
N THR A 334 -10.94 -11.34 14.35
CA THR A 334 -11.97 -12.26 13.89
C THR A 334 -11.49 -13.01 12.65
N PHE A 335 -11.57 -14.34 12.64
CA PHE A 335 -11.16 -15.21 11.55
C PHE A 335 -12.33 -16.02 11.01
N THR A 336 -12.50 -16.03 9.68
CA THR A 336 -13.62 -16.72 9.03
C THR A 336 -13.20 -17.42 7.75
N GLU A 337 -13.47 -18.73 7.66
CA GLU A 337 -13.31 -19.55 6.44
C GLU A 337 -11.90 -19.55 5.81
N GLY A 338 -10.82 -19.47 6.60
CA GLY A 338 -9.44 -19.52 6.11
C GLY A 338 -8.86 -20.94 5.99
N GLY A 339 -7.64 -21.06 5.47
CA GLY A 339 -6.85 -22.28 5.48
C GLY A 339 -7.42 -23.47 4.69
N THR A 340 -8.34 -23.22 3.76
CA THR A 340 -9.14 -24.28 3.11
C THR A 340 -8.46 -24.91 1.87
N ALA A 341 -7.50 -24.19 1.24
CA ALA A 341 -6.81 -24.65 0.05
C ALA A 341 -5.46 -23.91 -0.09
N PRO A 342 -4.40 -24.37 0.61
CA PRO A 342 -3.07 -23.79 0.51
C PRO A 342 -2.54 -23.77 -0.92
N ASP A 343 -1.86 -22.71 -1.30
CA ASP A 343 -1.22 -22.56 -2.62
C ASP A 343 0.03 -23.44 -2.71
N ILE A 344 -0.12 -24.62 -3.26
CA ILE A 344 0.95 -25.61 -3.42
C ILE A 344 2.02 -25.24 -4.46
N SER A 345 1.83 -24.17 -5.21
CA SER A 345 2.84 -23.65 -6.12
C SER A 345 4.02 -22.97 -5.39
N LYS A 346 3.84 -22.68 -4.11
CA LYS A 346 4.85 -22.07 -3.23
C LYS A 346 5.25 -23.06 -2.12
N GLU A 347 6.52 -22.97 -1.69
CA GLU A 347 7.11 -23.94 -0.76
C GLU A 347 6.33 -24.03 0.56
N LEU A 348 6.00 -22.89 1.16
CA LEU A 348 5.23 -22.86 2.41
C LEU A 348 3.83 -23.48 2.23
N GLY A 349 3.11 -23.13 1.15
CA GLY A 349 1.79 -23.68 0.89
C GLY A 349 1.83 -25.21 0.66
N ALA A 350 2.82 -25.70 -0.08
CA ALA A 350 3.04 -27.13 -0.26
C ALA A 350 3.36 -27.84 1.07
N LEU A 351 4.21 -27.24 1.89
CA LEU A 351 4.55 -27.76 3.22
C LEU A 351 3.32 -27.88 4.13
N LEU A 352 2.44 -26.89 4.11
CA LEU A 352 1.23 -26.90 4.94
C LEU A 352 0.30 -28.07 4.62
N THR A 353 0.27 -28.59 3.39
CA THR A 353 -0.52 -29.78 3.05
C THR A 353 -0.06 -31.05 3.76
N LEU A 354 1.18 -31.07 4.25
CA LEU A 354 1.76 -32.19 5.00
C LEU A 354 1.40 -32.16 6.49
N GLY A 355 0.72 -31.10 6.95
CA GLY A 355 0.43 -30.86 8.35
C GLY A 355 -0.61 -31.79 8.95
N GLN A 356 -1.46 -32.44 8.13
CA GLN A 356 -2.57 -33.30 8.60
C GLN A 356 -3.34 -32.63 9.74
N PHE A 357 -3.71 -31.36 9.53
CA PHE A 357 -4.38 -30.58 10.57
C PHE A 357 -5.74 -31.17 10.92
N PRO A 358 -6.20 -31.03 12.16
CA PRO A 358 -7.57 -31.36 12.53
C PRO A 358 -8.57 -30.71 11.57
N GLU A 359 -9.78 -31.28 11.48
CA GLU A 359 -10.87 -30.71 10.68
C GLU A 359 -10.62 -30.71 9.16
N ASN A 360 -10.58 -31.90 8.62
CA ASN A 360 -10.43 -32.11 7.18
C ASN A 360 -9.16 -31.50 6.56
N ASN A 361 -8.08 -31.44 7.35
CA ASN A 361 -6.79 -30.87 6.96
C ASN A 361 -6.82 -29.36 6.67
N ARG A 362 -7.76 -28.64 7.25
CA ARG A 362 -7.81 -27.18 7.19
C ARG A 362 -6.62 -26.58 7.96
N VAL A 363 -5.86 -25.71 7.32
CA VAL A 363 -4.76 -24.99 7.95
C VAL A 363 -5.31 -24.08 9.06
N PRO A 364 -4.69 -24.06 10.25
CA PRO A 364 -5.07 -23.15 11.33
C PRO A 364 -5.07 -21.68 10.94
N ASP A 365 -5.90 -20.90 11.61
CA ASP A 365 -6.03 -19.47 11.32
C ASP A 365 -4.73 -18.70 11.58
N MET A 366 -3.93 -19.16 12.57
CA MET A 366 -2.65 -18.56 12.94
C MET A 366 -1.53 -19.60 12.92
N LEU A 367 -0.40 -19.24 12.33
CA LEU A 367 0.79 -20.10 12.21
C LEU A 367 2.03 -19.40 12.77
N TYR A 368 2.89 -20.18 13.40
CA TYR A 368 4.26 -19.82 13.71
C TYR A 368 5.20 -20.90 13.17
N ASP A 369 6.29 -20.51 12.53
CA ASP A 369 7.23 -21.47 11.95
C ASP A 369 8.01 -22.29 13.01
N GLY A 370 8.15 -21.77 14.21
CA GLY A 370 8.83 -22.44 15.34
C GLY A 370 10.35 -22.47 15.20
N ILE A 371 10.94 -21.76 14.26
CA ILE A 371 12.40 -21.70 14.12
C ILE A 371 12.96 -20.75 15.17
N LEU A 372 13.79 -21.28 16.06
CA LEU A 372 14.35 -20.52 17.18
C LEU A 372 15.79 -20.06 16.91
N PRO A 373 16.20 -18.92 17.48
CA PRO A 373 17.59 -18.51 17.45
C PRO A 373 18.48 -19.49 18.23
N PRO A 374 19.74 -19.66 17.83
CA PRO A 374 20.67 -20.54 18.54
C PRO A 374 20.78 -20.19 20.02
N GLY A 375 20.61 -21.21 20.88
CA GLY A 375 20.70 -21.06 22.34
C GLY A 375 19.44 -20.51 23.01
N ALA A 376 18.34 -20.32 22.31
CA ALA A 376 17.06 -19.94 22.89
C ALA A 376 16.61 -20.96 23.93
N GLN A 377 16.10 -20.50 25.08
CA GLN A 377 15.69 -21.31 26.19
C GLN A 377 14.24 -21.05 26.60
N GLY A 378 13.55 -22.07 27.05
CA GLY A 378 12.16 -22.00 27.49
C GLY A 378 11.13 -22.28 26.39
N PRO A 379 9.86 -22.36 26.76
CA PRO A 379 8.81 -22.80 25.83
C PRO A 379 8.39 -21.74 24.81
N ASN A 380 8.52 -20.46 25.14
CA ASN A 380 8.17 -19.35 24.22
C ASN A 380 9.24 -18.24 24.30
N PRO A 381 10.49 -18.51 23.86
CA PRO A 381 11.61 -17.58 24.03
C PRO A 381 11.45 -16.31 23.16
N GLN A 382 10.71 -16.40 22.05
CA GLN A 382 10.44 -15.28 21.15
C GLN A 382 9.29 -14.38 21.64
N ARG A 383 8.58 -14.80 22.70
CA ARG A 383 7.45 -14.06 23.27
C ARG A 383 6.37 -13.77 22.21
N ILE A 384 5.87 -14.81 21.58
CA ILE A 384 4.72 -14.73 20.69
C ILE A 384 3.48 -14.98 21.52
N CYS A 385 2.59 -14.00 21.65
CA CYS A 385 1.41 -14.05 22.49
C CYS A 385 0.13 -13.95 21.64
N LEU A 386 -0.82 -14.85 21.95
CA LEU A 386 -2.07 -14.99 21.22
C LEU A 386 -3.22 -15.04 22.22
N GLU A 387 -4.15 -14.10 22.16
CA GLU A 387 -5.30 -14.07 23.05
C GLU A 387 -6.54 -13.43 22.44
N HIS A 388 -7.70 -13.74 22.99
CA HIS A 388 -9.00 -13.13 22.64
C HIS A 388 -9.32 -13.06 21.14
N ASN A 389 -8.74 -13.98 20.33
CA ASN A 389 -9.08 -14.04 18.90
C ASN A 389 -10.36 -14.86 18.73
N GLU A 390 -11.33 -14.31 17.99
CA GLU A 390 -12.60 -14.94 17.68
C GLU A 390 -12.62 -15.51 16.27
N GLY A 391 -13.21 -16.67 16.07
CA GLY A 391 -13.32 -17.28 14.76
C GLY A 391 -14.35 -18.39 14.72
N SER A 392 -14.44 -19.10 13.59
CA SER A 392 -15.10 -20.41 13.54
C SER A 392 -14.54 -21.26 14.69
N ALA A 393 -15.27 -22.28 15.17
CA ALA A 393 -14.90 -23.11 16.35
C ALA A 393 -13.43 -23.61 16.40
N LEU A 394 -12.57 -23.08 15.56
CA LEU A 394 -11.23 -23.42 15.14
C LEU A 394 -10.27 -22.25 15.03
N SER A 395 -10.43 -21.19 15.82
CA SER A 395 -9.33 -20.21 16.00
C SER A 395 -8.09 -20.94 16.48
N ALA A 396 -7.63 -21.86 15.64
CA ALA A 396 -6.54 -22.75 15.98
C ALA A 396 -5.24 -22.05 15.62
N PHE A 397 -4.32 -22.13 16.51
CA PHE A 397 -2.93 -21.79 16.32
C PHE A 397 -2.10 -23.07 16.15
N SER A 398 -1.13 -23.04 15.26
CA SER A 398 -0.12 -24.10 15.18
C SER A 398 1.28 -23.54 15.23
N ASN A 399 2.07 -24.04 16.17
CA ASN A 399 3.53 -23.98 16.09
C ASN A 399 4.00 -25.11 15.19
N LEU A 400 4.59 -24.79 14.05
CA LEU A 400 4.98 -25.76 13.03
C LEU A 400 6.27 -26.50 13.36
N HIS A 401 7.11 -25.98 14.27
CA HIS A 401 8.42 -26.53 14.63
C HIS A 401 9.28 -26.89 13.41
N LEU A 402 9.42 -25.96 12.46
CA LEU A 402 10.20 -26.20 11.24
C LEU A 402 11.69 -26.41 11.51
N ASP A 403 12.19 -25.99 12.68
CA ASP A 403 13.53 -26.34 13.20
C ASP A 403 13.71 -27.84 13.44
N LYS A 404 12.61 -28.59 13.68
CA LYS A 404 12.59 -30.03 13.92
C LYS A 404 12.10 -30.82 12.72
N PHE A 405 11.66 -30.15 11.65
CA PHE A 405 11.09 -30.80 10.48
C PHE A 405 12.14 -31.54 9.65
N ASP A 406 11.96 -32.86 9.52
CA ASP A 406 12.80 -33.70 8.69
C ASP A 406 12.33 -33.69 7.23
N ARG A 407 13.01 -32.94 6.38
CA ARG A 407 12.70 -32.85 4.95
C ARG A 407 12.77 -34.17 4.20
N THR A 408 13.40 -35.22 4.77
CA THR A 408 13.46 -36.55 4.13
C THR A 408 12.23 -37.37 4.41
N LYS A 409 11.55 -37.13 5.53
CA LYS A 409 10.32 -37.84 5.92
C LYS A 409 9.04 -37.16 5.43
N LEU A 410 9.12 -35.87 5.16
CA LEU A 410 7.98 -35.06 4.70
C LEU A 410 6.72 -35.21 5.55
N ASN A 411 6.86 -35.30 6.87
CA ASN A 411 5.76 -35.45 7.82
C ASN A 411 5.74 -34.31 8.83
N LEU A 412 5.08 -33.21 8.49
CA LEU A 412 4.92 -32.05 9.35
C LEU A 412 4.04 -32.38 10.58
N ALA A 413 3.11 -33.33 10.43
CA ALA A 413 2.22 -33.73 11.53
C ALA A 413 2.95 -34.33 12.74
N GLU A 414 4.16 -34.87 12.56
CA GLU A 414 4.96 -35.40 13.67
C GLU A 414 5.57 -34.33 14.56
N VAL A 415 5.81 -33.15 14.04
CA VAL A 415 6.54 -32.08 14.76
C VAL A 415 5.68 -30.91 15.15
N ARG A 416 4.62 -30.58 14.36
CA ARG A 416 3.73 -29.47 14.68
C ARG A 416 2.99 -29.66 16.00
N GLU A 417 2.75 -28.58 16.69
CA GLU A 417 1.98 -28.53 17.92
C GLU A 417 0.77 -27.59 17.79
N MET A 418 -0.41 -28.10 18.21
CA MET A 418 -1.66 -27.34 18.13
C MET A 418 -1.95 -26.66 19.46
N ASN A 419 -2.19 -25.36 19.44
CA ASN A 419 -2.60 -24.54 20.59
C ASN A 419 -1.74 -24.74 21.86
N PRO A 420 -0.40 -24.72 21.75
CA PRO A 420 0.44 -24.90 22.96
C PRO A 420 0.20 -23.72 23.92
N PRO A 421 0.00 -24.04 25.24
CA PRO A 421 -0.50 -23.07 26.22
C PRO A 421 0.47 -21.93 26.52
N GLU A 422 1.74 -22.09 26.27
CA GLU A 422 2.77 -21.06 26.48
C GLU A 422 2.66 -19.86 25.54
N PHE A 423 1.86 -19.96 24.48
CA PHE A 423 1.55 -18.85 23.59
C PHE A 423 0.31 -18.06 24.02
N VAL A 424 -0.42 -18.54 25.04
CA VAL A 424 -1.53 -17.78 25.65
C VAL A 424 -0.91 -16.83 26.68
N CYS A 425 -0.61 -15.63 26.25
CA CYS A 425 0.05 -14.61 27.06
C CYS A 425 -0.27 -13.20 26.52
N GLU A 426 0.07 -12.19 27.27
CA GLU A 426 -0.13 -10.77 26.97
C GLU A 426 1.22 -10.05 26.83
N LEU A 427 1.30 -9.07 25.96
CA LEU A 427 2.40 -8.15 25.83
C LEU A 427 1.93 -6.71 26.08
N PRO A 428 2.81 -5.82 26.56
CA PRO A 428 2.50 -4.41 26.59
C PRO A 428 2.14 -3.89 25.20
N PRO A 429 1.13 -3.03 25.07
CA PRO A 429 0.71 -2.49 23.77
C PRO A 429 1.85 -1.69 23.11
N VAL A 430 1.97 -1.79 21.82
CA VAL A 430 2.89 -0.97 21.03
C VAL A 430 2.37 0.49 21.02
N PRO A 431 3.19 1.49 21.33
CA PRO A 431 2.76 2.87 21.33
C PRO A 431 2.26 3.35 19.95
N PRO A 432 1.19 4.17 19.89
CA PRO A 432 0.67 4.70 18.63
C PRO A 432 1.64 5.67 17.96
N VAL A 433 1.63 5.66 16.64
CA VAL A 433 2.33 6.65 15.82
C VAL A 433 1.72 8.04 16.04
N ARG A 434 2.57 9.05 16.09
CA ARG A 434 2.16 10.47 16.11
C ARG A 434 2.91 11.20 15.00
N LEU A 435 2.18 11.56 13.96
CA LEU A 435 2.70 12.43 12.91
C LEU A 435 2.66 13.89 13.36
N PRO A 436 3.58 14.74 12.84
CA PRO A 436 3.66 16.16 13.20
C PRO A 436 2.40 16.96 12.89
#